data_a24b0ab96c19512b22e0d01c845953a8
#
_entry.id   a24b0ab96c19512b22e0d01c845953a8
#
_cell.length_a   1.000
_cell.length_b   1.000
_cell.length_c   1.000
_cell.angle_alpha   90.00
_cell.angle_beta   90.00
_cell.angle_gamma   90.00
#
_symmetry.space_group_name_H-M   'P 1'
#
loop_
_entity.id
_entity.type
_entity.pdbx_description
1 polymer ?
#
loop_
_entity_poly.entity_id
_entity_poly.type
_entity_poly.pdbx_seq_one_letter_code
_entity_poly.pdbx_strand_id
1 'polypeptide(L)'
;MQDASDLHFEPFEHHAVIRYRVDGFLKTYEKIPISQHTLILSRMKVLADLKIGERRLPQDGAISISDRTPAIDLRISTLPTVYGEKMAIRILKKEPKYKDIDELGMHPLVKVQFQKSLKQTTGLILLTGPTSSGKTTTLYTALQFLNQTHRNITTLEDPVEYKIDGINQVQVNSQIGLNFGKGLRAILRQDPNVIMIGEIRDHETANIAIQSALTGHLILSSLHTYDTASAITRLLDMGIEPYLIASSIRLILAQRLVRKRCSCNGQNSECLICGGDGYQGRFAVFEMLPIDDSIHDLILQRASVHQIRDKMKEMNLKRLQDEVLEQVQLGKTTMEEFHRVMVTDYE
;
A
#
# COMPACT_ATOMS: atom_id res chain seq x y z
N MET A 1 -0.06 22.08 7.73
CA MET A 1 0.30 21.00 6.76
C MET A 1 0.77 19.71 7.47
N GLN A 2 0.25 19.46 8.67
CA GLN A 2 0.53 18.23 9.39
C GLN A 2 -0.09 17.06 8.60
N ASP A 3 0.70 16.02 8.34
CA ASP A 3 0.33 14.78 7.63
C ASP A 3 0.11 14.85 6.11
N ALA A 4 0.69 15.83 5.41
CA ALA A 4 0.76 15.78 3.96
C ALA A 4 1.62 14.60 3.48
N SER A 5 1.11 13.83 2.51
CA SER A 5 1.85 12.74 1.86
C SER A 5 2.63 13.22 0.64
N ASP A 6 2.08 14.19 -0.09
CA ASP A 6 2.69 14.72 -1.31
C ASP A 6 2.51 16.24 -1.39
N LEU A 7 3.47 16.93 -2.01
CA LEU A 7 3.39 18.33 -2.41
C LEU A 7 3.52 18.41 -3.93
N HIS A 8 2.75 19.32 -4.54
CA HIS A 8 2.77 19.56 -5.97
C HIS A 8 2.98 21.04 -6.24
N PHE A 9 3.96 21.36 -7.07
CA PHE A 9 4.23 22.69 -7.58
C PHE A 9 3.90 22.69 -9.07
N GLU A 10 2.82 23.36 -9.45
CA GLU A 10 2.21 23.22 -10.77
C GLU A 10 2.15 24.58 -11.47
N PRO A 11 2.91 24.77 -12.58
CA PRO A 11 2.87 25.99 -13.35
C PRO A 11 1.66 26.02 -14.28
N PHE A 12 1.03 27.19 -14.37
CA PHE A 12 0.01 27.56 -15.32
C PHE A 12 0.44 28.81 -16.09
N GLU A 13 -0.37 29.29 -17.01
CA GLU A 13 -0.01 30.39 -17.92
C GLU A 13 0.43 31.66 -17.19
N HIS A 14 -0.31 32.09 -16.15
CA HIS A 14 -0.06 33.35 -15.46
C HIS A 14 0.40 33.21 -14.00
N HIS A 15 0.34 32.02 -13.43
CA HIS A 15 0.66 31.74 -12.02
C HIS A 15 1.06 30.28 -11.85
N ALA A 16 1.60 29.95 -10.69
CA ALA A 16 1.73 28.56 -10.27
C ALA A 16 0.88 28.30 -9.04
N VAL A 17 0.50 27.03 -8.85
CA VAL A 17 -0.30 26.60 -7.71
C VAL A 17 0.50 25.58 -6.90
N ILE A 18 0.57 25.81 -5.59
CA ILE A 18 1.09 24.84 -4.64
C ILE A 18 -0.11 24.06 -4.09
N ARG A 19 -0.10 22.73 -4.28
CA ARG A 19 -1.10 21.82 -3.71
C ARG A 19 -0.41 20.80 -2.82
N TYR A 20 -1.14 20.31 -1.84
CA TYR A 20 -0.68 19.24 -0.98
C TYR A 20 -1.75 18.16 -0.86
N ARG A 21 -1.32 16.91 -0.65
CA ARG A 21 -2.22 15.77 -0.49
C ARG A 21 -2.29 15.38 0.97
N VAL A 22 -3.49 15.36 1.53
CA VAL A 22 -3.79 14.86 2.89
C VAL A 22 -4.95 13.88 2.78
N ASP A 23 -4.81 12.71 3.41
CA ASP A 23 -5.83 11.66 3.43
C ASP A 23 -6.34 11.24 2.02
N GLY A 24 -5.45 11.33 1.01
CA GLY A 24 -5.74 11.01 -0.38
C GLY A 24 -6.25 12.17 -1.21
N PHE A 25 -6.62 13.32 -0.62
CA PHE A 25 -7.18 14.48 -1.31
C PHE A 25 -6.16 15.58 -1.54
N LEU A 26 -6.19 16.15 -2.75
CA LEU A 26 -5.40 17.34 -3.08
C LEU A 26 -6.13 18.60 -2.62
N LYS A 27 -5.42 19.42 -1.85
CA LYS A 27 -5.87 20.74 -1.39
C LYS A 27 -4.94 21.82 -1.93
N THR A 28 -5.51 22.94 -2.32
CA THR A 28 -4.72 24.12 -2.70
C THR A 28 -4.16 24.78 -1.44
N TYR A 29 -2.84 25.00 -1.43
CA TYR A 29 -2.19 25.76 -0.38
C TYR A 29 -2.15 27.25 -0.74
N GLU A 30 -1.59 27.55 -1.91
CA GLU A 30 -1.36 28.94 -2.33
C GLU A 30 -1.19 29.03 -3.85
N LYS A 31 -1.54 30.20 -4.40
CA LYS A 31 -1.18 30.62 -5.75
C LYS A 31 0.02 31.57 -5.66
N ILE A 32 1.06 31.30 -6.42
CA ILE A 32 2.29 32.07 -6.40
C ILE A 32 2.65 32.60 -7.81
N PRO A 33 3.42 33.69 -7.92
CA PRO A 33 3.98 34.15 -9.20
C PRO A 33 4.89 33.08 -9.83
N ILE A 34 4.94 33.03 -11.18
CA ILE A 34 5.82 32.11 -11.92
C ILE A 34 7.30 32.30 -11.56
N SER A 35 7.72 33.54 -11.28
CA SER A 35 9.08 33.85 -10.84
C SER A 35 9.45 33.15 -9.53
N GLN A 36 8.55 33.14 -8.55
CA GLN A 36 8.76 32.43 -7.29
C GLN A 36 8.79 30.89 -7.50
N HIS A 37 7.88 30.38 -8.34
CA HIS A 37 7.87 28.96 -8.69
C HIS A 37 9.23 28.52 -9.26
N THR A 38 9.80 29.28 -10.21
CA THR A 38 11.10 28.97 -10.81
C THR A 38 12.22 28.96 -9.77
N LEU A 39 12.22 29.89 -8.83
CA LEU A 39 13.20 29.94 -7.74
C LEU A 39 13.09 28.72 -6.80
N ILE A 40 11.87 28.36 -6.41
CA ILE A 40 11.60 27.18 -5.56
C ILE A 40 12.11 25.91 -6.27
N LEU A 41 11.75 25.71 -7.55
CA LEU A 41 12.20 24.55 -8.31
C LEU A 41 13.72 24.48 -8.41
N SER A 42 14.36 25.59 -8.73
CA SER A 42 15.82 25.65 -8.83
C SER A 42 16.47 25.27 -7.49
N ARG A 43 15.96 25.77 -6.37
CA ARG A 43 16.47 25.43 -5.04
C ARG A 43 16.26 23.95 -4.71
N MET A 44 15.07 23.41 -5.00
CA MET A 44 14.77 22.00 -4.76
C MET A 44 15.62 21.07 -5.63
N LYS A 45 15.89 21.46 -6.91
CA LYS A 45 16.81 20.71 -7.77
C LYS A 45 18.23 20.65 -7.19
N VAL A 46 18.75 21.76 -6.67
CA VAL A 46 20.06 21.77 -5.99
C VAL A 46 20.08 20.80 -4.81
N LEU A 47 19.07 20.87 -3.95
CA LEU A 47 19.00 20.04 -2.76
C LEU A 47 18.85 18.54 -3.07
N ALA A 48 18.26 18.21 -4.22
CA ALA A 48 18.03 16.84 -4.69
C ALA A 48 19.12 16.32 -5.65
N ASP A 49 20.21 17.07 -5.84
CA ASP A 49 21.31 16.78 -6.78
C ASP A 49 20.84 16.59 -8.24
N LEU A 50 19.83 17.39 -8.65
CA LEU A 50 19.29 17.40 -10.01
C LEU A 50 19.93 18.48 -10.86
N LYS A 51 19.92 18.31 -12.18
CA LYS A 51 20.49 19.27 -13.14
C LYS A 51 19.58 20.50 -13.26
N ILE A 52 20.01 21.66 -12.74
CA ILE A 52 19.24 22.92 -12.75
C ILE A 52 18.98 23.40 -14.17
N GLY A 53 19.98 23.28 -15.06
CA GLY A 53 19.91 23.75 -16.45
C GLY A 53 19.05 22.86 -17.37
N GLU A 54 18.81 21.60 -17.01
CA GLU A 54 17.97 20.73 -17.81
C GLU A 54 16.51 20.89 -17.38
N ARG A 55 15.68 21.35 -18.32
CA ARG A 55 14.25 21.63 -18.11
C ARG A 55 13.33 20.92 -19.12
N ARG A 56 13.92 20.16 -20.04
CA ARG A 56 13.22 19.49 -21.15
C ARG A 56 12.97 18.01 -20.90
N LEU A 57 13.67 17.44 -19.92
CA LEU A 57 13.58 16.04 -19.58
C LEU A 57 13.11 15.86 -18.13
N PRO A 58 12.31 14.82 -17.83
CA PRO A 58 12.00 14.45 -16.46
C PRO A 58 13.26 14.12 -15.67
N GLN A 59 13.26 14.45 -14.39
CA GLN A 59 14.35 14.11 -13.46
C GLN A 59 13.78 13.64 -12.14
N ASP A 60 14.41 12.63 -11.55
CA ASP A 60 14.06 12.08 -10.24
C ASP A 60 15.25 12.22 -9.30
N GLY A 61 14.97 12.59 -8.04
CA GLY A 61 15.98 12.76 -6.99
C GLY A 61 15.39 12.57 -5.60
N ALA A 62 16.27 12.70 -4.60
CA ALA A 62 15.87 12.54 -3.20
C ALA A 62 16.60 13.52 -2.28
N ILE A 63 15.93 13.94 -1.21
CA ILE A 63 16.51 14.75 -0.14
C ILE A 63 16.25 14.03 1.17
N SER A 64 17.31 13.77 1.96
CA SER A 64 17.17 13.22 3.33
C SER A 64 17.30 14.36 4.35
N ILE A 65 16.30 14.49 5.22
CA ILE A 65 16.28 15.45 6.32
C ILE A 65 16.41 14.65 7.62
N SER A 66 17.62 14.64 8.19
CA SER A 66 17.97 13.83 9.37
C SER A 66 17.91 14.60 10.69
N ASP A 67 17.93 15.92 10.66
CA ASP A 67 17.91 16.83 11.82
C ASP A 67 16.50 17.04 12.42
N ARG A 68 15.52 16.31 11.91
CA ARG A 68 14.14 16.26 12.46
C ARG A 68 13.84 14.91 13.10
N THR A 69 12.94 14.91 14.06
CA THR A 69 12.38 13.70 14.67
C THR A 69 10.87 13.67 14.44
N PRO A 70 10.33 12.71 13.66
CA PRO A 70 11.06 11.68 12.90
C PRO A 70 11.80 12.24 11.69
N ALA A 71 12.91 11.58 11.31
CA ALA A 71 13.63 11.87 10.07
C ALA A 71 12.72 11.66 8.86
N ILE A 72 12.89 12.49 7.82
CA ILE A 72 12.03 12.51 6.64
C ILE A 72 12.90 12.35 5.39
N ASP A 73 12.47 11.51 4.45
CA ASP A 73 12.98 11.50 3.09
C ASP A 73 11.95 12.12 2.14
N LEU A 74 12.44 12.95 1.24
CA LEU A 74 11.64 13.53 0.17
C LEU A 74 12.07 12.88 -1.15
N ARG A 75 11.13 12.28 -1.88
CA ARG A 75 11.34 11.88 -3.27
C ARG A 75 10.77 12.95 -4.16
N ILE A 76 11.61 13.45 -5.07
CA ILE A 76 11.30 14.58 -5.95
C ILE A 76 11.30 14.09 -7.37
N SER A 77 10.22 14.40 -8.09
CA SER A 77 10.12 14.16 -9.53
C SER A 77 9.75 15.46 -10.22
N THR A 78 10.49 15.80 -11.30
CA THR A 78 10.19 16.94 -12.16
C THR A 78 9.72 16.47 -13.53
N LEU A 79 8.72 17.17 -14.08
CA LEU A 79 8.17 16.87 -15.39
C LEU A 79 8.01 18.17 -16.20
N PRO A 80 8.55 18.27 -17.42
CA PRO A 80 8.29 19.38 -18.31
C PRO A 80 6.81 19.47 -18.68
N THR A 81 6.23 20.66 -18.60
CA THR A 81 4.87 20.96 -19.07
C THR A 81 4.89 22.16 -20.01
N VAL A 82 3.74 22.48 -20.63
CA VAL A 82 3.62 23.61 -21.56
C VAL A 82 4.01 24.96 -20.90
N TYR A 83 3.71 25.12 -19.61
CA TYR A 83 3.95 26.37 -18.89
C TYR A 83 5.18 26.35 -17.97
N GLY A 84 6.04 25.34 -18.11
CA GLY A 84 7.25 25.16 -17.30
C GLY A 84 7.33 23.78 -16.65
N GLU A 85 8.27 23.58 -15.73
CA GLU A 85 8.40 22.30 -15.05
C GLU A 85 7.40 22.20 -13.88
N LYS A 86 6.65 21.11 -13.84
CA LYS A 86 5.91 20.66 -12.65
C LYS A 86 6.87 19.89 -11.75
N MET A 87 6.73 20.03 -10.43
CA MET A 87 7.44 19.23 -9.44
C MET A 87 6.45 18.54 -8.51
N ALA A 88 6.65 17.25 -8.30
CA ALA A 88 5.97 16.47 -7.28
C ALA A 88 6.98 16.03 -6.23
N ILE A 89 6.63 16.18 -4.95
CA ILE A 89 7.46 15.80 -3.82
C ILE A 89 6.66 14.84 -2.96
N ARG A 90 7.12 13.60 -2.83
CA ARG A 90 6.57 12.63 -1.89
C ARG A 90 7.32 12.69 -0.57
N ILE A 91 6.58 12.76 0.53
CA ILE A 91 7.10 12.85 1.89
C ILE A 91 7.08 11.46 2.51
N LEU A 92 8.26 10.92 2.80
CA LEU A 92 8.42 9.60 3.41
C LEU A 92 8.92 9.77 4.84
N LYS A 93 8.11 9.35 5.81
CA LYS A 93 8.52 9.30 7.23
C LYS A 93 9.37 8.04 7.44
N LYS A 94 10.53 8.16 8.06
CA LYS A 94 11.47 7.04 8.30
C LYS A 94 11.05 6.12 9.45
N GLU A 95 10.02 6.48 10.18
CA GLU A 95 9.52 5.68 11.29
C GLU A 95 8.27 4.91 10.91
N PRO A 96 8.11 3.69 11.42
CA PRO A 96 6.90 2.91 11.21
C PRO A 96 5.69 3.64 11.80
N LYS A 97 4.60 3.67 11.04
CA LYS A 97 3.34 4.25 11.52
C LYS A 97 2.74 3.42 12.67
N TYR A 98 2.87 2.11 12.57
CA TYR A 98 2.40 1.13 13.56
C TYR A 98 3.50 0.14 13.89
N LYS A 99 3.64 -0.19 15.16
CA LYS A 99 4.63 -1.16 15.67
C LYS A 99 4.00 -2.51 15.98
N ASP A 100 2.68 -2.55 16.20
CA ASP A 100 1.95 -3.75 16.57
C ASP A 100 0.73 -3.95 15.64
N ILE A 101 0.35 -5.22 15.45
CA ILE A 101 -0.86 -5.60 14.71
C ILE A 101 -2.11 -5.02 15.38
N ASP A 102 -2.11 -4.83 16.68
CA ASP A 102 -3.20 -4.24 17.45
C ASP A 102 -3.50 -2.80 17.03
N GLU A 103 -2.49 -2.08 16.58
CA GLU A 103 -2.62 -0.68 16.13
C GLU A 103 -3.25 -0.57 14.72
N LEU A 104 -3.32 -1.68 13.95
CA LEU A 104 -3.92 -1.67 12.61
C LEU A 104 -5.44 -1.47 12.62
N GLY A 105 -6.08 -1.60 13.78
CA GLY A 105 -7.52 -1.42 13.92
C GLY A 105 -8.37 -2.53 13.25
N MET A 106 -7.81 -3.72 13.11
CA MET A 106 -8.53 -4.88 12.57
C MET A 106 -9.68 -5.31 13.49
N HIS A 107 -10.79 -5.76 12.89
CA HIS A 107 -11.83 -6.45 13.64
C HIS A 107 -11.22 -7.66 14.38
N PRO A 108 -11.62 -7.98 15.62
CA PRO A 108 -11.01 -9.05 16.43
C PRO A 108 -10.86 -10.39 15.71
N LEU A 109 -11.86 -10.82 14.96
CA LEU A 109 -11.82 -12.07 14.19
C LEU A 109 -10.75 -12.04 13.08
N VAL A 110 -10.65 -10.92 12.37
CA VAL A 110 -9.63 -10.73 11.32
C VAL A 110 -8.23 -10.74 11.94
N LYS A 111 -8.05 -10.03 13.07
CA LYS A 111 -6.78 -9.98 13.79
C LYS A 111 -6.33 -11.38 14.24
N VAL A 112 -7.21 -12.14 14.88
CA VAL A 112 -6.91 -13.51 15.35
C VAL A 112 -6.51 -14.41 14.18
N GLN A 113 -7.27 -14.37 13.09
CA GLN A 113 -6.97 -15.19 11.91
C GLN A 113 -5.66 -14.76 11.24
N PHE A 114 -5.38 -13.46 11.15
CA PHE A 114 -4.13 -12.95 10.59
C PHE A 114 -2.93 -13.38 11.44
N GLN A 115 -2.99 -13.20 12.75
CA GLN A 115 -1.93 -13.66 13.67
C GLN A 115 -1.73 -15.18 13.62
N LYS A 116 -2.83 -15.96 13.50
CA LYS A 116 -2.76 -17.42 13.32
C LYS A 116 -2.04 -17.78 12.03
N SER A 117 -2.33 -17.09 10.93
CA SER A 117 -1.67 -17.32 9.64
C SER A 117 -0.19 -16.91 9.67
N LEU A 118 0.17 -15.81 10.34
CA LEU A 118 1.56 -15.37 10.49
C LEU A 118 2.43 -16.33 11.33
N LYS A 119 1.81 -17.10 12.23
CA LYS A 119 2.52 -18.10 13.04
C LYS A 119 2.84 -19.38 12.29
N GLN A 120 2.30 -19.58 11.09
CA GLN A 120 2.62 -20.74 10.28
C GLN A 120 4.06 -20.64 9.76
N THR A 121 4.66 -21.79 9.54
CA THR A 121 6.03 -21.87 9.00
C THR A 121 6.06 -21.82 7.49
N THR A 122 4.94 -22.13 6.82
CA THR A 122 4.84 -22.24 5.37
C THR A 122 3.49 -21.72 4.88
N GLY A 123 3.49 -21.22 3.66
CA GLY A 123 2.29 -20.76 2.99
C GLY A 123 2.40 -19.32 2.50
N LEU A 124 1.39 -18.89 1.78
CA LEU A 124 1.30 -17.56 1.20
C LEU A 124 0.17 -16.75 1.86
N ILE A 125 0.50 -15.58 2.37
CA ILE A 125 -0.47 -14.59 2.86
C ILE A 125 -0.47 -13.43 1.87
N LEU A 126 -1.64 -13.13 1.31
CA LEU A 126 -1.81 -12.07 0.32
C LEU A 126 -2.59 -10.89 0.87
N LEU A 127 -2.07 -9.68 0.69
CA LEU A 127 -2.81 -8.45 0.89
C LEU A 127 -3.25 -7.90 -0.47
N THR A 128 -4.50 -7.49 -0.59
CA THR A 128 -4.99 -6.90 -1.83
C THR A 128 -5.70 -5.57 -1.61
N GLY A 129 -5.74 -4.78 -2.65
CA GLY A 129 -6.35 -3.45 -2.67
C GLY A 129 -5.65 -2.50 -3.63
N PRO A 130 -6.27 -1.35 -3.94
CA PRO A 130 -5.67 -0.34 -4.80
C PRO A 130 -4.41 0.28 -4.22
N THR A 131 -3.75 1.11 -5.01
CA THR A 131 -2.63 1.94 -4.52
C THR A 131 -3.09 2.81 -3.35
N SER A 132 -2.22 2.98 -2.35
CA SER A 132 -2.51 3.77 -1.14
C SER A 132 -3.61 3.20 -0.22
N SER A 133 -3.99 1.93 -0.35
CA SER A 133 -4.92 1.26 0.58
C SER A 133 -4.28 0.86 1.93
N GLY A 134 -2.97 1.06 2.09
CA GLY A 134 -2.25 0.76 3.33
C GLY A 134 -1.60 -0.63 3.41
N LYS A 135 -1.56 -1.40 2.30
CA LYS A 135 -0.98 -2.75 2.24
C LYS A 135 0.45 -2.80 2.79
N THR A 136 1.33 -1.90 2.35
CA THR A 136 2.72 -1.83 2.79
C THR A 136 2.82 -1.64 4.30
N THR A 137 1.99 -0.78 4.89
CA THR A 137 1.94 -0.59 6.35
C THR A 137 1.59 -1.88 7.06
N THR A 138 0.57 -2.60 6.59
CA THR A 138 0.14 -3.87 7.18
C THR A 138 1.19 -4.97 7.01
N LEU A 139 1.84 -5.07 5.82
CA LEU A 139 2.94 -6.00 5.58
C LEU A 139 4.14 -5.71 6.50
N TYR A 140 4.51 -4.45 6.65
CA TYR A 140 5.64 -4.06 7.51
C TYR A 140 5.34 -4.31 9.00
N THR A 141 4.08 -4.07 9.43
CA THR A 141 3.66 -4.44 10.80
C THR A 141 3.71 -5.96 11.00
N ALA A 142 3.31 -6.74 9.98
CA ALA A 142 3.44 -8.20 10.03
C ALA A 142 4.92 -8.65 10.10
N LEU A 143 5.81 -7.99 9.35
CA LEU A 143 7.25 -8.26 9.42
C LEU A 143 7.80 -7.97 10.82
N GLN A 144 7.41 -6.86 11.45
CA GLN A 144 7.82 -6.53 12.81
C GLN A 144 7.34 -7.58 13.83
N PHE A 145 6.08 -8.05 13.69
CA PHE A 145 5.54 -9.13 14.51
C PHE A 145 6.33 -10.44 14.35
N LEU A 146 6.83 -10.72 13.14
CA LEU A 146 7.61 -11.92 12.82
C LEU A 146 9.09 -11.78 13.17
N ASN A 147 9.60 -10.57 13.37
CA ASN A 147 11.02 -10.26 13.55
C ASN A 147 11.52 -10.73 14.90
N GLN A 148 11.96 -11.97 14.93
CA GLN A 148 12.51 -12.65 16.09
C GLN A 148 13.92 -13.16 15.75
N THR A 149 14.81 -13.23 16.73
CA THR A 149 16.23 -13.55 16.54
C THR A 149 16.51 -14.89 15.85
N HIS A 150 15.57 -15.82 15.92
CA HIS A 150 15.68 -17.16 15.29
C HIS A 150 15.10 -17.24 13.89
N ARG A 151 14.61 -16.12 13.33
CA ARG A 151 14.00 -16.06 11.98
C ARG A 151 14.86 -15.26 11.04
N ASN A 152 15.23 -15.85 9.90
CA ASN A 152 15.82 -15.14 8.79
C ASN A 152 14.69 -14.56 7.92
N ILE A 153 14.54 -13.24 7.96
CA ILE A 153 13.51 -12.51 7.21
C ILE A 153 14.18 -11.68 6.11
N THR A 154 13.75 -11.88 4.89
CA THR A 154 14.24 -11.11 3.74
C THR A 154 13.09 -10.54 2.95
N THR A 155 13.21 -9.29 2.50
CA THR A 155 12.23 -8.64 1.64
C THR A 155 12.78 -8.34 0.25
N LEU A 156 11.87 -8.21 -0.73
CA LEU A 156 12.18 -7.76 -2.08
C LEU A 156 11.14 -6.71 -2.50
N GLU A 157 11.57 -5.47 -2.68
CA GLU A 157 10.70 -4.30 -2.73
C GLU A 157 11.04 -3.34 -3.88
N ASP A 158 10.05 -2.57 -4.34
CA ASP A 158 10.21 -1.57 -5.41
C ASP A 158 9.43 -0.27 -5.09
N PRO A 159 10.05 0.63 -4.32
CA PRO A 159 11.28 0.52 -3.55
C PRO A 159 11.03 0.17 -2.05
N VAL A 160 12.11 0.01 -1.27
CA VAL A 160 12.03 -0.02 0.20
C VAL A 160 11.52 1.32 0.71
N GLU A 161 10.44 1.30 1.53
CA GLU A 161 9.82 2.52 2.05
C GLU A 161 10.56 3.08 3.27
N TYR A 162 10.92 2.23 4.23
CA TYR A 162 11.81 2.54 5.34
C TYR A 162 12.53 1.28 5.83
N LYS A 163 13.66 1.48 6.49
CA LYS A 163 14.48 0.37 7.00
C LYS A 163 13.88 -0.20 8.27
N ILE A 164 13.87 -1.52 8.38
CA ILE A 164 13.48 -2.27 9.58
C ILE A 164 14.72 -2.98 10.11
N ASP A 165 15.11 -2.68 11.34
CA ASP A 165 16.23 -3.34 11.97
C ASP A 165 15.97 -4.84 12.14
N GLY A 166 16.99 -5.67 11.90
CA GLY A 166 16.89 -7.12 11.96
C GLY A 166 16.28 -7.79 10.71
N ILE A 167 15.96 -7.05 9.65
CA ILE A 167 15.41 -7.57 8.40
C ILE A 167 16.32 -7.22 7.22
N ASN A 168 16.59 -8.20 6.36
CA ASN A 168 17.35 -7.99 5.14
C ASN A 168 16.42 -7.49 4.02
N GLN A 169 16.49 -6.21 3.70
CA GLN A 169 15.62 -5.60 2.69
C GLN A 169 16.37 -5.39 1.38
N VAL A 170 15.89 -6.04 0.31
CA VAL A 170 16.45 -5.95 -1.04
C VAL A 170 15.58 -5.03 -1.88
N GLN A 171 16.20 -4.01 -2.48
CA GLN A 171 15.51 -3.13 -3.41
C GLN A 171 15.73 -3.57 -4.85
N VAL A 172 14.64 -3.70 -5.62
CA VAL A 172 14.67 -3.90 -7.07
C VAL A 172 15.45 -2.76 -7.73
N ASN A 173 16.26 -3.11 -8.74
CA ASN A 173 16.99 -2.14 -9.55
C ASN A 173 17.01 -2.62 -11.01
N SER A 174 16.09 -2.11 -11.80
CA SER A 174 15.94 -2.46 -13.21
C SER A 174 17.14 -2.05 -14.07
N GLN A 175 17.89 -1.00 -13.68
CA GLN A 175 19.05 -0.52 -14.42
C GLN A 175 20.18 -1.55 -14.47
N ILE A 176 20.35 -2.34 -13.41
CA ILE A 176 21.33 -3.42 -13.35
C ILE A 176 20.70 -4.80 -13.60
N GLY A 177 19.41 -4.83 -13.96
CA GLY A 177 18.66 -6.06 -14.25
C GLY A 177 18.27 -6.88 -13.01
N LEU A 178 18.27 -6.28 -11.80
CA LEU A 178 17.73 -6.91 -10.59
C LEU A 178 16.22 -6.64 -10.54
N ASN A 179 15.44 -7.59 -11.05
CA ASN A 179 13.98 -7.60 -11.01
C ASN A 179 13.44 -8.54 -9.92
N PHE A 180 12.11 -8.60 -9.74
CA PHE A 180 11.48 -9.48 -8.74
C PHE A 180 11.82 -10.96 -8.93
N GLY A 181 11.76 -11.51 -10.15
CA GLY A 181 12.06 -12.91 -10.42
C GLY A 181 13.51 -13.27 -10.07
N LYS A 182 14.50 -12.47 -10.52
CA LYS A 182 15.92 -12.70 -10.20
C LYS A 182 16.21 -12.54 -8.70
N GLY A 183 15.67 -11.49 -8.09
CA GLY A 183 15.84 -11.22 -6.66
C GLY A 183 15.29 -12.37 -5.81
N LEU A 184 14.08 -12.82 -6.11
CA LEU A 184 13.43 -13.90 -5.36
C LEU A 184 14.20 -15.23 -5.48
N ARG A 185 14.67 -15.60 -6.68
CA ARG A 185 15.54 -16.78 -6.84
C ARG A 185 16.86 -16.67 -6.05
N ALA A 186 17.41 -15.47 -5.91
CA ALA A 186 18.62 -15.28 -5.12
C ALA A 186 18.33 -15.40 -3.61
N ILE A 187 17.21 -14.83 -3.14
CA ILE A 187 16.77 -14.89 -1.74
C ILE A 187 16.56 -16.34 -1.29
N LEU A 188 15.96 -17.19 -2.13
CA LEU A 188 15.75 -18.61 -1.84
C LEU A 188 17.04 -19.40 -1.56
N ARG A 189 18.22 -18.89 -1.95
CA ARG A 189 19.53 -19.49 -1.62
C ARG A 189 20.19 -18.88 -0.38
N GLN A 190 19.47 -18.03 0.35
CA GLN A 190 19.95 -17.36 1.57
C GLN A 190 19.33 -17.93 2.86
N ASP A 191 18.77 -19.15 2.78
CA ASP A 191 18.13 -19.86 3.89
C ASP A 191 17.08 -18.98 4.64
N PRO A 192 16.10 -18.36 3.93
CA PRO A 192 15.10 -17.51 4.56
C PRO A 192 14.00 -18.37 5.21
N ASN A 193 13.50 -17.92 6.36
CA ASN A 193 12.28 -18.48 6.96
C ASN A 193 11.03 -17.73 6.45
N VAL A 194 11.16 -16.41 6.29
CA VAL A 194 10.08 -15.52 5.85
C VAL A 194 10.57 -14.66 4.70
N ILE A 195 9.79 -14.60 3.64
CA ILE A 195 10.08 -13.73 2.49
C ILE A 195 8.89 -12.79 2.29
N MET A 196 9.15 -11.49 2.23
CA MET A 196 8.14 -10.53 1.78
C MET A 196 8.47 -10.05 0.37
N ILE A 197 7.51 -10.18 -0.53
CA ILE A 197 7.57 -9.68 -1.90
C ILE A 197 6.64 -8.49 -1.96
N GLY A 198 7.16 -7.30 -2.27
CA GLY A 198 6.39 -6.05 -2.26
C GLY A 198 5.07 -6.18 -3.01
N GLU A 199 5.11 -6.76 -4.19
CA GLU A 199 3.92 -7.10 -4.99
C GLU A 199 4.20 -8.18 -6.02
N ILE A 200 3.13 -8.87 -6.44
CA ILE A 200 3.14 -9.83 -7.54
C ILE A 200 2.46 -9.18 -8.75
N ARG A 201 3.23 -8.95 -9.82
CA ARG A 201 2.74 -8.31 -11.06
C ARG A 201 2.63 -9.28 -12.25
N ASP A 202 3.41 -10.35 -12.24
CA ASP A 202 3.60 -11.24 -13.38
C ASP A 202 3.60 -12.71 -12.97
N HIS A 203 3.41 -13.58 -13.98
CA HIS A 203 3.38 -15.03 -13.82
C HIS A 203 4.67 -15.59 -13.19
N GLU A 204 5.86 -15.09 -13.58
CA GLU A 204 7.13 -15.60 -13.09
C GLU A 204 7.25 -15.40 -11.58
N THR A 205 7.00 -14.19 -11.10
CA THR A 205 7.02 -13.84 -9.66
C THR A 205 5.97 -14.62 -8.89
N ALA A 206 4.74 -14.72 -9.43
CA ALA A 206 3.66 -15.49 -8.81
C ALA A 206 4.02 -16.97 -8.63
N ASN A 207 4.55 -17.59 -9.69
CA ASN A 207 4.92 -19.01 -9.67
C ASN A 207 6.04 -19.30 -8.66
N ILE A 208 7.10 -18.48 -8.63
CA ILE A 208 8.20 -18.66 -7.67
C ILE A 208 7.69 -18.46 -6.24
N ALA A 209 6.87 -17.45 -5.98
CA ALA A 209 6.31 -17.19 -4.65
C ALA A 209 5.46 -18.37 -4.15
N ILE A 210 4.58 -18.89 -5.00
CA ILE A 210 3.70 -20.04 -4.69
C ILE A 210 4.51 -21.31 -4.45
N GLN A 211 5.47 -21.62 -5.30
CA GLN A 211 6.34 -22.78 -5.11
C GLN A 211 7.16 -22.66 -3.82
N SER A 212 7.66 -21.47 -3.49
CA SER A 212 8.38 -21.23 -2.24
C SER A 212 7.49 -21.42 -1.02
N ALA A 213 6.23 -20.99 -1.09
CA ALA A 213 5.25 -21.20 -0.04
C ALA A 213 4.94 -22.69 0.21
N LEU A 214 5.04 -23.54 -0.83
CA LEU A 214 4.86 -24.98 -0.72
C LEU A 214 6.11 -25.71 -0.21
N THR A 215 7.30 -25.13 -0.41
CA THR A 215 8.60 -25.76 -0.13
C THR A 215 9.26 -25.31 1.16
N GLY A 216 8.49 -24.77 2.12
CA GLY A 216 9.01 -24.55 3.47
C GLY A 216 9.11 -23.08 3.90
N HIS A 217 8.64 -22.12 3.09
CA HIS A 217 8.77 -20.70 3.41
C HIS A 217 7.41 -20.06 3.71
N LEU A 218 7.40 -19.11 4.65
CA LEU A 218 6.27 -18.20 4.80
C LEU A 218 6.45 -17.00 3.88
N ILE A 219 5.54 -16.86 2.93
CA ILE A 219 5.57 -15.78 1.94
C ILE A 219 4.50 -14.74 2.28
N LEU A 220 4.88 -13.48 2.34
CA LEU A 220 3.99 -12.34 2.43
C LEU A 220 4.05 -11.55 1.12
N SER A 221 2.92 -11.20 0.53
CA SER A 221 2.94 -10.38 -0.69
C SER A 221 1.67 -9.55 -0.87
N SER A 222 1.66 -8.71 -1.90
CA SER A 222 0.48 -7.96 -2.26
C SER A 222 0.08 -8.13 -3.73
N LEU A 223 -1.22 -7.90 -3.98
CA LEU A 223 -1.84 -7.81 -5.30
C LEU A 223 -2.63 -6.51 -5.42
N HIS A 224 -2.91 -6.12 -6.68
CA HIS A 224 -3.79 -5.00 -6.98
C HIS A 224 -5.13 -5.52 -7.49
N THR A 225 -5.94 -6.10 -6.60
CA THR A 225 -7.33 -6.50 -6.89
C THR A 225 -8.28 -5.86 -5.89
N TYR A 226 -9.56 -5.85 -6.22
CA TYR A 226 -10.55 -5.08 -5.47
C TYR A 226 -10.96 -5.77 -4.16
N ASP A 227 -11.11 -7.08 -4.17
CA ASP A 227 -11.51 -7.89 -3.03
C ASP A 227 -10.73 -9.21 -2.96
N THR A 228 -11.00 -10.01 -1.95
CA THR A 228 -10.29 -11.27 -1.72
C THR A 228 -10.61 -12.33 -2.77
N ALA A 229 -11.86 -12.39 -3.25
CA ALA A 229 -12.26 -13.34 -4.30
C ALA A 229 -11.58 -13.04 -5.63
N SER A 230 -11.48 -11.75 -5.99
CA SER A 230 -10.79 -11.33 -7.22
C SER A 230 -9.29 -11.59 -7.17
N ALA A 231 -8.69 -11.73 -6.00
CA ALA A 231 -7.27 -12.10 -5.90
C ALA A 231 -7.01 -13.53 -6.40
N ILE A 232 -7.94 -14.45 -6.14
CA ILE A 232 -7.88 -15.84 -6.62
C ILE A 232 -7.97 -15.85 -8.15
N THR A 233 -8.99 -15.21 -8.72
CA THR A 233 -9.17 -15.19 -10.18
C THR A 233 -7.99 -14.49 -10.87
N ARG A 234 -7.43 -13.46 -10.27
CA ARG A 234 -6.24 -12.78 -10.80
C ARG A 234 -5.02 -13.71 -10.91
N LEU A 235 -4.80 -14.59 -9.93
CA LEU A 235 -3.73 -15.60 -10.00
C LEU A 235 -4.02 -16.66 -11.08
N LEU A 236 -5.29 -17.08 -11.21
CA LEU A 236 -5.72 -17.97 -12.31
C LEU A 236 -5.49 -17.32 -13.68
N ASP A 237 -5.84 -16.03 -13.84
CA ASP A 237 -5.62 -15.27 -15.07
C ASP A 237 -4.14 -15.04 -15.39
N MET A 238 -3.30 -15.00 -14.36
CA MET A 238 -1.84 -15.01 -14.54
C MET A 238 -1.30 -16.38 -14.99
N GLY A 239 -2.15 -17.40 -15.13
CA GLY A 239 -1.78 -18.73 -15.59
C GLY A 239 -1.25 -19.65 -14.49
N ILE A 240 -1.52 -19.35 -13.22
CA ILE A 240 -1.15 -20.24 -12.12
C ILE A 240 -2.18 -21.37 -12.01
N GLU A 241 -1.69 -22.60 -11.88
CA GLU A 241 -2.56 -23.76 -11.77
C GLU A 241 -3.38 -23.77 -10.47
N PRO A 242 -4.69 -24.10 -10.54
CA PRO A 242 -5.59 -24.04 -9.40
C PRO A 242 -5.10 -24.78 -8.17
N TYR A 243 -4.54 -25.97 -8.33
CA TYR A 243 -4.06 -26.79 -7.22
C TYR A 243 -2.86 -26.14 -6.49
N LEU A 244 -2.04 -25.36 -7.19
CA LEU A 244 -0.95 -24.60 -6.59
C LEU A 244 -1.49 -23.43 -5.75
N ILE A 245 -2.49 -22.71 -6.26
CA ILE A 245 -3.15 -21.62 -5.54
C ILE A 245 -3.80 -22.17 -4.26
N ALA A 246 -4.63 -23.18 -4.42
CA ALA A 246 -5.41 -23.77 -3.32
C ALA A 246 -4.51 -24.32 -2.20
N SER A 247 -3.39 -24.97 -2.55
CA SER A 247 -2.48 -25.58 -1.57
C SER A 247 -1.53 -24.60 -0.90
N SER A 248 -1.18 -23.48 -1.57
CA SER A 248 -0.17 -22.54 -1.06
C SER A 248 -0.76 -21.41 -0.22
N ILE A 249 -1.92 -20.85 -0.59
CA ILE A 249 -2.49 -19.70 0.08
C ILE A 249 -3.10 -20.12 1.42
N ARG A 250 -2.83 -19.34 2.46
CA ARG A 250 -3.41 -19.51 3.81
C ARG A 250 -4.46 -18.47 4.12
N LEU A 251 -4.25 -17.25 3.66
CA LEU A 251 -5.11 -16.13 3.93
C LEU A 251 -4.98 -15.08 2.83
N ILE A 252 -6.10 -14.52 2.42
CA ILE A 252 -6.15 -13.30 1.62
C ILE A 252 -6.84 -12.23 2.46
N LEU A 253 -6.23 -11.04 2.53
CA LEU A 253 -6.80 -9.85 3.16
C LEU A 253 -6.97 -8.75 2.11
N ALA A 254 -8.20 -8.31 1.90
CA ALA A 254 -8.43 -7.09 1.14
C ALA A 254 -8.51 -5.90 2.09
N GLN A 255 -7.94 -4.76 1.70
CA GLN A 255 -7.78 -3.59 2.56
C GLN A 255 -8.14 -2.29 1.85
N ARG A 256 -8.85 -1.41 2.57
CA ARG A 256 -9.09 -0.02 2.19
C ARG A 256 -8.76 0.92 3.33
N LEU A 257 -8.41 2.17 2.98
CA LEU A 257 -8.33 3.27 3.93
C LEU A 257 -9.55 4.18 3.79
N VAL A 258 -10.27 4.33 4.88
CA VAL A 258 -11.50 5.13 5.00
C VAL A 258 -11.19 6.35 5.84
N ARG A 259 -11.64 7.55 5.40
CA ARG A 259 -11.45 8.78 6.17
C ARG A 259 -12.31 8.75 7.43
N LYS A 260 -11.69 9.13 8.54
CA LYS A 260 -12.36 9.26 9.82
C LYS A 260 -13.11 10.59 9.89
N ARG A 261 -14.37 10.55 10.33
CA ARG A 261 -15.17 11.76 10.54
C ARG A 261 -14.53 12.64 11.60
N CYS A 262 -14.43 13.94 11.33
CA CYS A 262 -13.92 14.91 12.26
C CYS A 262 -14.93 15.18 13.38
N SER A 263 -14.46 15.57 14.55
CA SER A 263 -15.33 15.95 15.69
C SER A 263 -16.29 17.11 15.39
N CYS A 264 -15.97 17.98 14.43
CA CYS A 264 -16.86 19.05 13.97
C CYS A 264 -18.02 18.55 13.10
N ASN A 265 -18.03 17.27 12.72
CA ASN A 265 -19.06 16.66 11.86
C ASN A 265 -19.29 17.34 10.50
N GLY A 266 -18.32 18.13 10.01
CA GLY A 266 -18.45 18.91 8.77
C GLY A 266 -19.31 20.16 8.91
N GLN A 267 -19.74 20.52 10.11
CA GLN A 267 -20.62 21.67 10.37
C GLN A 267 -19.85 22.99 10.50
N ASN A 268 -18.54 22.93 10.64
CA ASN A 268 -17.69 24.12 10.80
C ASN A 268 -16.71 24.22 9.63
N SER A 269 -16.96 25.14 8.69
CA SER A 269 -16.10 25.41 7.55
C SER A 269 -14.72 25.98 7.94
N GLU A 270 -14.58 26.53 9.15
CA GLU A 270 -13.33 27.08 9.69
C GLU A 270 -12.70 26.14 10.74
N CYS A 271 -13.09 24.87 10.77
CA CYS A 271 -12.54 23.91 11.72
C CYS A 271 -11.03 23.79 11.57
N LEU A 272 -10.29 24.17 12.61
CA LEU A 272 -8.83 24.13 12.63
C LEU A 272 -8.25 22.71 12.50
N ILE A 273 -9.06 21.67 12.79
CA ILE A 273 -8.65 20.27 12.75
C ILE A 273 -8.72 19.73 11.31
N CYS A 274 -9.86 19.86 10.65
CA CYS A 274 -10.08 19.32 9.30
C CYS A 274 -9.99 20.36 8.18
N GLY A 275 -9.91 21.64 8.51
CA GLY A 275 -9.92 22.73 7.52
C GLY A 275 -11.23 22.84 6.75
N GLY A 276 -12.35 22.48 7.38
CA GLY A 276 -13.69 22.52 6.78
C GLY A 276 -14.15 21.26 6.07
N ASP A 277 -13.27 20.29 5.82
CA ASP A 277 -13.59 19.08 5.03
C ASP A 277 -14.46 18.04 5.77
N GLY A 278 -14.60 18.17 7.08
CA GLY A 278 -15.35 17.21 7.90
C GLY A 278 -14.64 15.88 8.19
N TYR A 279 -13.37 15.71 7.78
CA TYR A 279 -12.61 14.48 7.99
C TYR A 279 -11.23 14.75 8.59
N GLN A 280 -10.74 13.80 9.41
CA GLN A 280 -9.43 13.87 10.04
C GLN A 280 -8.80 12.49 10.15
N GLY A 281 -7.75 12.27 9.37
CA GLY A 281 -7.03 10.99 9.35
C GLY A 281 -7.85 9.86 8.71
N ARG A 282 -7.26 8.68 8.71
CA ARG A 282 -7.83 7.47 8.09
C ARG A 282 -7.66 6.28 9.02
N PHE A 283 -8.58 5.33 8.91
CA PHE A 283 -8.46 4.01 9.50
C PHE A 283 -8.58 2.94 8.40
N ALA A 284 -8.04 1.76 8.67
CA ALA A 284 -8.13 0.65 7.74
C ALA A 284 -9.40 -0.18 8.00
N VAL A 285 -9.99 -0.68 6.93
CA VAL A 285 -11.03 -1.70 6.94
C VAL A 285 -10.53 -2.92 6.17
N PHE A 286 -10.96 -4.11 6.60
CA PHE A 286 -10.44 -5.36 6.09
C PHE A 286 -11.57 -6.32 5.74
N GLU A 287 -11.40 -7.03 4.62
CA GLU A 287 -12.13 -8.24 4.28
C GLU A 287 -11.14 -9.38 4.33
N MET A 288 -11.52 -10.52 4.90
CA MET A 288 -10.65 -11.69 4.96
C MET A 288 -11.26 -12.89 4.25
N LEU A 289 -10.40 -13.68 3.64
CA LEU A 289 -10.73 -14.98 3.06
C LEU A 289 -9.65 -15.99 3.50
N PRO A 290 -9.89 -16.74 4.58
CA PRO A 290 -9.08 -17.90 4.90
C PRO A 290 -9.37 -19.01 3.87
N ILE A 291 -8.34 -19.72 3.44
CA ILE A 291 -8.50 -20.82 2.50
C ILE A 291 -8.71 -22.10 3.33
N ASP A 292 -9.98 -22.47 3.52
CA ASP A 292 -10.39 -23.75 4.08
C ASP A 292 -10.73 -24.76 2.97
N ASP A 293 -11.12 -25.96 3.36
CA ASP A 293 -11.44 -27.04 2.40
C ASP A 293 -12.53 -26.63 1.40
N SER A 294 -13.50 -25.82 1.82
CA SER A 294 -14.60 -25.41 0.96
C SER A 294 -14.16 -24.36 -0.09
N ILE A 295 -13.29 -23.44 0.26
CA ILE A 295 -12.69 -22.47 -0.67
C ILE A 295 -11.65 -23.17 -1.55
N HIS A 296 -10.89 -24.11 -0.99
CA HIS A 296 -9.94 -24.94 -1.74
C HIS A 296 -10.64 -25.66 -2.91
N ASP A 297 -11.78 -26.30 -2.67
CA ASP A 297 -12.56 -27.01 -3.70
C ASP A 297 -13.06 -26.04 -4.80
N LEU A 298 -13.53 -24.86 -4.44
CA LEU A 298 -13.95 -23.85 -5.40
C LEU A 298 -12.78 -23.37 -6.27
N ILE A 299 -11.59 -23.22 -5.70
CA ILE A 299 -10.39 -22.85 -6.46
C ILE A 299 -10.06 -23.96 -7.47
N LEU A 300 -10.08 -25.24 -7.06
CA LEU A 300 -9.82 -26.36 -7.95
C LEU A 300 -10.81 -26.43 -9.13
N GLN A 301 -12.07 -26.08 -8.89
CA GLN A 301 -13.13 -26.01 -9.90
C GLN A 301 -13.05 -24.75 -10.79
N ARG A 302 -12.07 -23.86 -10.58
CA ARG A 302 -11.97 -22.54 -11.24
C ARG A 302 -13.26 -21.73 -11.07
N ALA A 303 -13.83 -21.75 -9.87
CA ALA A 303 -15.07 -21.05 -9.57
C ALA A 303 -14.98 -19.54 -9.87
N SER A 304 -16.09 -18.96 -10.30
CA SER A 304 -16.20 -17.53 -10.55
C SER A 304 -16.09 -16.72 -9.26
N VAL A 305 -15.77 -15.44 -9.40
CA VAL A 305 -15.76 -14.48 -8.27
C VAL A 305 -17.10 -14.51 -7.52
N HIS A 306 -18.22 -14.63 -8.23
CA HIS A 306 -19.56 -14.70 -7.61
C HIS A 306 -19.72 -15.93 -6.73
N GLN A 307 -19.34 -17.11 -7.20
CA GLN A 307 -19.42 -18.35 -6.41
C GLN A 307 -18.56 -18.29 -5.15
N ILE A 308 -17.37 -17.70 -5.25
CA ILE A 308 -16.51 -17.51 -4.07
C ILE A 308 -17.16 -16.52 -3.09
N ARG A 309 -17.73 -15.41 -3.57
CA ARG A 309 -18.44 -14.43 -2.72
C ARG A 309 -19.68 -15.03 -2.06
N ASP A 310 -20.43 -15.86 -2.76
CA ASP A 310 -21.58 -16.56 -2.19
C ASP A 310 -21.14 -17.50 -1.06
N LYS A 311 -20.04 -18.21 -1.28
CA LYS A 311 -19.44 -19.06 -0.24
C LYS A 311 -18.97 -18.26 0.97
N MET A 312 -18.31 -17.12 0.75
CA MET A 312 -17.94 -16.21 1.85
C MET A 312 -19.16 -15.77 2.68
N LYS A 313 -20.29 -15.51 2.02
CA LYS A 313 -21.55 -15.16 2.69
C LYS A 313 -22.09 -16.33 3.54
N GLU A 314 -22.05 -17.58 3.03
CA GLU A 314 -22.41 -18.78 3.79
C GLU A 314 -21.51 -18.97 5.02
N MET A 315 -20.22 -18.63 4.91
CA MET A 315 -19.27 -18.68 6.01
C MET A 315 -19.40 -17.50 6.99
N ASN A 316 -20.37 -16.60 6.79
CA ASN A 316 -20.55 -15.35 7.55
C ASN A 316 -19.30 -14.46 7.56
N LEU A 317 -18.51 -14.46 6.49
CA LEU A 317 -17.38 -13.55 6.34
C LEU A 317 -17.87 -12.20 5.85
N LYS A 318 -17.52 -11.14 6.59
CA LYS A 318 -17.86 -9.77 6.21
C LYS A 318 -17.05 -9.34 4.97
N ARG A 319 -17.73 -8.75 4.01
CA ARG A 319 -17.11 -8.11 2.87
C ARG A 319 -16.67 -6.69 3.24
N LEU A 320 -15.77 -6.09 2.43
CA LEU A 320 -15.35 -4.70 2.62
C LEU A 320 -16.52 -3.72 2.75
N GLN A 321 -17.53 -3.87 1.88
CA GLN A 321 -18.74 -3.01 1.93
C GLN A 321 -19.48 -3.12 3.26
N ASP A 322 -19.61 -4.30 3.82
CA ASP A 322 -20.33 -4.54 5.09
C ASP A 322 -19.55 -3.89 6.24
N GLU A 323 -18.23 -4.03 6.23
CA GLU A 323 -17.35 -3.42 7.24
C GLU A 323 -17.42 -1.88 7.18
N VAL A 324 -17.35 -1.28 5.97
CA VAL A 324 -17.47 0.19 5.85
C VAL A 324 -18.86 0.67 6.28
N LEU A 325 -19.95 -0.04 5.92
CA LEU A 325 -21.31 0.31 6.34
C LEU A 325 -21.46 0.27 7.85
N GLU A 326 -20.87 -0.72 8.53
CA GLU A 326 -20.85 -0.77 9.99
C GLU A 326 -20.13 0.46 10.58
N GLN A 327 -18.99 0.88 10.01
CA GLN A 327 -18.29 2.07 10.47
C GLN A 327 -19.10 3.37 10.20
N VAL A 328 -19.94 3.40 9.17
CA VAL A 328 -20.91 4.48 8.93
C VAL A 328 -21.98 4.49 10.01
N GLN A 329 -22.57 3.33 10.33
CA GLN A 329 -23.59 3.19 11.39
C GLN A 329 -23.04 3.61 12.76
N LEU A 330 -21.77 3.30 13.03
CA LEU A 330 -21.06 3.74 14.24
C LEU A 330 -20.69 5.24 14.23
N GLY A 331 -21.01 5.98 13.16
CA GLY A 331 -20.71 7.40 13.03
C GLY A 331 -19.22 7.75 12.85
N LYS A 332 -18.35 6.76 12.62
CA LYS A 332 -16.91 6.95 12.43
C LYS A 332 -16.54 7.50 11.06
N THR A 333 -17.39 7.28 10.06
CA THR A 333 -17.27 7.82 8.71
C THR A 333 -18.66 8.15 8.15
N THR A 334 -18.78 8.45 6.85
CA THR A 334 -20.03 8.90 6.22
C THR A 334 -20.42 8.02 5.03
N MET A 335 -21.69 8.09 4.59
CA MET A 335 -22.14 7.45 3.35
C MET A 335 -21.43 7.99 2.11
N GLU A 336 -21.07 9.28 2.09
CA GLU A 336 -20.27 9.86 1.02
C GLU A 336 -18.91 9.15 0.88
N GLU A 337 -18.25 8.92 2.01
CA GLU A 337 -16.98 8.20 2.04
C GLU A 337 -17.14 6.72 1.67
N PHE A 338 -18.24 6.07 2.08
CA PHE A 338 -18.59 4.72 1.62
C PHE A 338 -18.66 4.67 0.09
N HIS A 339 -19.43 5.55 -0.53
CA HIS A 339 -19.53 5.60 -2.00
C HIS A 339 -18.18 5.85 -2.65
N ARG A 340 -17.39 6.78 -2.12
CA ARG A 340 -16.04 7.06 -2.65
C ARG A 340 -15.13 5.84 -2.65
N VAL A 341 -15.15 5.06 -1.56
CA VAL A 341 -14.24 3.92 -1.39
C VAL A 341 -14.72 2.69 -2.13
N MET A 342 -16.06 2.52 -2.28
CA MET A 342 -16.67 1.33 -2.88
C MET A 342 -17.04 1.50 -4.36
N VAL A 343 -17.42 2.72 -4.83
CA VAL A 343 -17.81 2.96 -6.23
C VAL A 343 -16.61 2.99 -7.19
N THR A 344 -15.44 3.35 -6.73
CA THR A 344 -14.20 3.19 -7.52
C THR A 344 -13.87 1.72 -7.83
N ASP A 345 -14.66 0.78 -7.32
CA ASP A 345 -14.47 -0.65 -7.52
C ASP A 345 -15.26 -1.23 -8.71
N TYR A 346 -16.02 -0.39 -9.47
CA TYR A 346 -16.90 -0.85 -10.56
C TYR A 346 -16.57 -0.23 -11.93
N GLU A 347 -15.48 0.56 -12.06
CA GLU A 347 -15.01 1.06 -13.37
C GLU A 347 -13.86 0.23 -13.95
#